data_952e651b1f5e0f5834f70ca774fffd09
#
_entry.id   952e651b1f5e0f5834f70ca774fffd09
#
_cell.length_a   1.000
_cell.length_b   1.000
_cell.length_c   1.000
_cell.angle_alpha   90.00
_cell.angle_beta   90.00
_cell.angle_gamma   90.00
#
_symmetry.space_group_name_H-M   'P 1'
#
loop_
_entity.id
_entity.type
_entity.pdbx_description
1 polymer ?
#
loop_
_entity_poly.entity_id
_entity_poly.type
_entity_poly.pdbx_seq_one_letter_code
_entity_poly.pdbx_strand_id
1 'polypeptide(L)'
;MSAKRLLLVALIAALIPAGRGKAQEIGQAGHGLALAERLCAQCHAVKKQQKASPNQDAPPFGEIASAPGMTSIALSAALQTSHASMPNIMLEAEERADIIAYIISLK
;
A
#
# COMPACT_ATOMS: atom_id res chain seq x y z
N MET A 1 33.99 -36.88 22.77
CA MET A 1 32.52 -36.76 22.80
C MET A 1 31.90 -38.00 22.18
N SER A 2 30.99 -38.65 22.87
CA SER A 2 30.36 -39.91 22.41
C SER A 2 29.41 -39.62 21.24
N ALA A 3 29.41 -40.48 20.20
CA ALA A 3 28.60 -40.37 19.01
C ALA A 3 27.09 -40.17 19.32
N LYS A 4 26.63 -40.67 20.47
CA LYS A 4 25.25 -40.49 20.96
C LYS A 4 24.91 -39.03 21.32
N ARG A 5 25.87 -38.20 21.71
CA ARG A 5 25.66 -36.78 22.00
C ARG A 5 25.60 -35.92 20.76
N LEU A 6 26.30 -36.31 19.70
CA LEU A 6 26.26 -35.65 18.40
C LEU A 6 24.90 -35.86 17.70
N LEU A 7 24.32 -37.05 17.84
CA LEU A 7 22.99 -37.34 17.28
C LEU A 7 21.85 -36.56 17.96
N LEU A 8 21.95 -36.29 19.26
CA LEU A 8 20.94 -35.50 19.98
C LEU A 8 21.00 -34.01 19.64
N VAL A 9 22.16 -33.46 19.34
CA VAL A 9 22.32 -32.06 18.95
C VAL A 9 21.78 -31.83 17.51
N ALA A 10 21.98 -32.82 16.63
CA ALA A 10 21.47 -32.74 15.26
C ALA A 10 19.91 -32.79 15.17
N LEU A 11 19.27 -33.47 16.12
CA LEU A 11 17.79 -33.63 16.11
C LEU A 11 17.07 -32.38 16.61
N ILE A 12 17.70 -31.53 17.42
CA ILE A 12 17.08 -30.28 17.94
C ILE A 12 17.09 -29.15 16.92
N ALA A 13 18.03 -29.16 15.95
CA ALA A 13 18.12 -28.13 14.91
C ALA A 13 17.00 -28.20 13.86
N ALA A 14 16.26 -29.31 13.80
CA ALA A 14 15.19 -29.52 12.78
C ALA A 14 13.81 -28.98 13.20
N LEU A 15 13.65 -28.42 14.39
CA LEU A 15 12.36 -27.99 14.96
C LEU A 15 12.21 -26.44 15.05
N ILE A 16 13.02 -25.69 14.32
CA ILE A 16 12.75 -24.26 14.18
C ILE A 16 11.67 -24.13 13.11
N PRO A 17 10.41 -23.81 13.45
CA PRO A 17 9.43 -23.45 12.43
C PRO A 17 10.00 -22.22 11.72
N ALA A 18 10.28 -22.34 10.43
CA ALA A 18 10.51 -21.20 9.58
C ALA A 18 9.22 -20.36 9.62
N GLY A 19 9.15 -19.45 10.58
CA GLY A 19 8.12 -18.44 10.64
C GLY A 19 8.17 -17.73 9.30
N ARG A 20 7.23 -18.04 8.40
CA ARG A 20 6.95 -17.21 7.24
C ARG A 20 6.48 -15.89 7.81
N GLY A 21 7.42 -14.98 8.04
CA GLY A 21 7.10 -13.58 8.20
C GLY A 21 6.25 -13.23 6.98
N LYS A 22 5.00 -12.84 7.19
CA LYS A 22 4.21 -12.23 6.12
C LYS A 22 5.00 -11.00 5.71
N ALA A 23 5.73 -11.09 4.60
CA ALA A 23 6.21 -9.89 3.92
C ALA A 23 4.98 -9.02 3.73
N GLN A 24 5.04 -7.76 4.16
CA GLN A 24 4.01 -6.79 3.83
C GLN A 24 3.81 -6.89 2.32
N GLU A 25 2.61 -7.25 1.90
CA GLU A 25 2.29 -7.32 0.48
C GLU A 25 2.54 -5.93 -0.10
N ILE A 26 3.53 -5.85 -0.99
CA ILE A 26 3.78 -4.65 -1.76
C ILE A 26 2.59 -4.55 -2.70
N GLY A 27 1.81 -3.46 -2.59
CA GLY A 27 0.65 -3.24 -3.44
C GLY A 27 1.03 -3.20 -4.92
N GLN A 28 0.08 -3.54 -5.78
CA GLN A 28 0.26 -3.58 -7.22
C GLN A 28 -0.28 -2.31 -7.86
N ALA A 29 0.61 -1.49 -8.43
CA ALA A 29 0.25 -0.20 -9.02
C ALA A 29 -0.80 -0.30 -10.15
N GLY A 30 -0.76 -1.36 -10.96
CA GLY A 30 -1.75 -1.59 -12.01
C GLY A 30 -3.16 -1.84 -11.46
N HIS A 31 -3.29 -2.63 -10.41
CA HIS A 31 -4.56 -2.82 -9.70
C HIS A 31 -5.00 -1.51 -9.02
N GLY A 32 -4.05 -0.77 -8.44
CA GLY A 32 -4.31 0.52 -7.83
C GLY A 32 -4.87 1.55 -8.81
N LEU A 33 -4.38 1.60 -10.04
CA LEU A 33 -4.96 2.44 -11.09
C LEU A 33 -6.41 2.04 -11.38
N ALA A 34 -6.69 0.76 -11.58
CA ALA A 34 -8.04 0.28 -11.86
C ALA A 34 -9.01 0.59 -10.71
N LEU A 35 -8.56 0.45 -9.47
CA LEU A 35 -9.34 0.84 -8.28
C LEU A 35 -9.58 2.36 -8.24
N ALA A 36 -8.55 3.16 -8.48
CA ALA A 36 -8.64 4.61 -8.48
C ALA A 36 -9.60 5.13 -9.56
N GLU A 37 -9.60 4.54 -10.74
CA GLU A 37 -10.54 4.88 -11.80
C GLU A 37 -12.00 4.62 -11.42
N ARG A 38 -12.27 3.58 -10.63
CA ARG A 38 -13.62 3.26 -10.18
C ARG A 38 -14.08 4.06 -8.96
N LEU A 39 -13.19 4.30 -8.01
CA LEU A 39 -13.53 4.80 -6.67
C LEU A 39 -13.16 6.26 -6.45
N CYS A 40 -12.17 6.77 -7.16
CA CYS A 40 -11.59 8.09 -6.90
C CYS A 40 -11.78 9.08 -8.05
N ALA A 41 -11.93 8.59 -9.28
CA ALA A 41 -11.93 9.41 -10.49
C ALA A 41 -13.14 10.35 -10.63
N GLN A 42 -14.20 10.14 -9.86
CA GLN A 42 -15.34 11.06 -9.84
C GLN A 42 -14.94 12.43 -9.28
N CYS A 43 -13.98 12.48 -8.37
CA CYS A 43 -13.53 13.71 -7.73
C CYS A 43 -12.09 14.06 -8.08
N HIS A 44 -11.20 13.09 -8.15
CA HIS A 44 -9.76 13.28 -8.38
C HIS A 44 -9.34 13.06 -9.84
N ALA A 45 -8.39 13.84 -10.32
CA ALA A 45 -7.61 13.47 -11.49
C ALA A 45 -6.67 12.31 -11.10
N VAL A 46 -7.01 11.10 -11.52
CA VAL A 46 -6.26 9.89 -11.10
C VAL A 46 -5.13 9.52 -12.06
N LYS A 47 -5.19 9.95 -13.31
CA LYS A 47 -4.18 9.64 -14.32
C LYS A 47 -3.04 10.64 -14.32
N LYS A 48 -1.83 10.18 -14.61
CA LYS A 48 -0.62 11.00 -14.64
C LYS A 48 -0.74 12.23 -15.55
N GLN A 49 -1.43 12.10 -16.68
CA GLN A 49 -1.60 13.17 -17.66
C GLN A 49 -2.69 14.18 -17.30
N GLN A 50 -3.59 13.84 -16.37
CA GLN A 50 -4.65 14.74 -15.94
C GLN A 50 -4.10 15.82 -15.00
N LYS A 51 -4.24 17.08 -15.36
CA LYS A 51 -3.76 18.23 -14.58
C LYS A 51 -4.84 18.83 -13.68
N ALA A 52 -6.09 18.61 -13.99
CA ALA A 52 -7.21 19.15 -13.24
C ALA A 52 -8.16 18.06 -12.82
N SER A 53 -8.54 18.06 -11.56
CA SER A 53 -9.56 17.16 -11.01
C SER A 53 -10.95 17.61 -11.39
N PRO A 54 -11.93 16.68 -11.56
CA PRO A 54 -13.33 17.04 -11.74
C PRO A 54 -13.88 17.88 -10.58
N ASN A 55 -13.48 17.57 -9.35
CA ASN A 55 -13.77 18.40 -8.18
C ASN A 55 -12.51 19.24 -7.86
N GLN A 56 -12.68 20.57 -7.85
CA GLN A 56 -11.58 21.53 -7.59
C GLN A 56 -10.96 21.38 -6.18
N ASP A 57 -11.72 20.88 -5.22
CA ASP A 57 -11.26 20.67 -3.85
C ASP A 57 -10.51 19.33 -3.68
N ALA A 58 -10.52 18.47 -4.70
CA ALA A 58 -9.84 17.19 -4.70
C ALA A 58 -8.52 17.30 -5.48
N PRO A 59 -7.35 17.25 -4.83
CA PRO A 59 -6.08 17.40 -5.53
C PRO A 59 -5.84 16.25 -6.52
N PRO A 60 -5.22 16.53 -7.68
CA PRO A 60 -4.76 15.48 -8.59
C PRO A 60 -3.80 14.51 -7.90
N PHE A 61 -3.86 13.24 -8.25
CA PHE A 61 -2.98 12.22 -7.67
C PHE A 61 -1.49 12.50 -7.90
N GLY A 62 -1.13 13.12 -9.03
CA GLY A 62 0.24 13.55 -9.29
C GLY A 62 0.73 14.62 -8.31
N GLU A 63 -0.14 15.54 -7.89
CA GLU A 63 0.17 16.54 -6.85
C GLU A 63 0.30 15.90 -5.47
N ILE A 64 -0.60 14.98 -5.13
CA ILE A 64 -0.52 14.21 -3.89
C ILE A 64 0.82 13.46 -3.81
N ALA A 65 1.18 12.74 -4.89
CA ALA A 65 2.42 11.98 -4.96
C ALA A 65 3.66 12.85 -4.77
N SER A 66 3.64 14.06 -5.32
CA SER A 66 4.76 15.00 -5.33
C SER A 66 4.81 15.92 -4.10
N ALA A 67 3.82 15.85 -3.22
CA ALA A 67 3.79 16.66 -2.01
C ALA A 67 5.01 16.40 -1.12
N PRO A 68 5.64 17.44 -0.55
CA PRO A 68 6.75 17.24 0.36
C PRO A 68 6.41 16.32 1.53
N GLY A 69 7.26 15.33 1.79
CA GLY A 69 7.05 14.36 2.87
C GLY A 69 6.03 13.26 2.56
N MET A 70 5.50 13.19 1.34
CA MET A 70 4.56 12.15 0.96
C MET A 70 5.25 10.78 0.90
N THR A 71 4.73 9.86 1.71
CA THR A 71 5.20 8.48 1.85
C THR A 71 4.02 7.51 1.81
N SER A 72 4.30 6.22 1.65
CA SER A 72 3.27 5.18 1.73
C SER A 72 2.56 5.18 3.10
N ILE A 73 3.28 5.47 4.17
CA ILE A 73 2.71 5.58 5.53
C ILE A 73 1.77 6.78 5.62
N ALA A 74 2.17 7.94 5.10
CA ALA A 74 1.33 9.14 5.09
C ALA A 74 0.05 8.92 4.28
N LEU A 75 0.14 8.27 3.11
CA LEU A 75 -1.02 7.90 2.31
C LEU A 75 -1.92 6.90 3.01
N SER A 76 -1.34 5.91 3.69
CA SER A 76 -2.12 4.94 4.46
C SER A 76 -2.92 5.62 5.58
N ALA A 77 -2.32 6.56 6.28
CA ALA A 77 -3.02 7.35 7.29
C ALA A 77 -4.13 8.21 6.66
N ALA A 78 -3.85 8.90 5.56
CA ALA A 78 -4.82 9.74 4.86
C ALA A 78 -6.04 8.95 4.36
N LEU A 79 -5.83 7.76 3.81
CA LEU A 79 -6.91 6.89 3.30
C LEU A 79 -7.76 6.25 4.41
N GLN A 80 -7.30 6.27 5.65
CA GLN A 80 -8.02 5.75 6.81
C GLN A 80 -8.63 6.86 7.68
N THR A 81 -8.41 8.11 7.33
CA THR A 81 -8.86 9.29 8.09
C THR A 81 -9.87 10.05 7.24
N SER A 82 -10.97 10.46 7.86
CA SER A 82 -11.94 11.35 7.19
C SER A 82 -11.30 12.71 6.93
N HIS A 83 -11.44 13.20 5.70
CA HIS A 83 -11.13 14.59 5.40
C HIS A 83 -12.38 15.35 4.97
N ALA A 84 -12.33 16.68 5.11
CA ALA A 84 -13.42 17.53 4.64
C ALA A 84 -13.72 17.26 3.15
N SER A 85 -14.99 17.11 2.80
CA SER A 85 -15.49 16.91 1.44
C SER A 85 -15.14 15.58 0.77
N MET A 86 -14.35 14.72 1.37
CA MET A 86 -14.06 13.37 0.86
C MET A 86 -14.94 12.34 1.55
N PRO A 87 -15.70 11.51 0.82
CA PRO A 87 -16.46 10.41 1.40
C PRO A 87 -15.53 9.44 2.14
N ASN A 88 -16.01 8.84 3.23
CA ASN A 88 -15.29 7.79 3.92
C ASN A 88 -15.37 6.49 3.10
N ILE A 89 -14.42 6.28 2.20
CA ILE A 89 -14.34 5.08 1.38
C ILE A 89 -13.66 3.98 2.18
N MET A 90 -14.39 2.89 2.40
CA MET A 90 -13.85 1.72 3.09
C MET A 90 -13.07 0.86 2.09
N LEU A 91 -11.77 0.81 2.26
CA LEU A 91 -10.86 -0.01 1.46
C LEU A 91 -10.35 -1.19 2.30
N GLU A 92 -10.37 -2.37 1.72
CA GLU A 92 -9.64 -3.50 2.27
C GLU A 92 -8.13 -3.22 2.29
N ALA A 93 -7.39 -3.91 3.16
CA ALA A 93 -5.95 -3.65 3.33
C ALA A 93 -5.16 -3.80 2.02
N GLU A 94 -5.50 -4.79 1.21
CA GLU A 94 -4.89 -5.05 -0.09
C GLU A 94 -5.22 -3.94 -1.10
N GLU A 95 -6.49 -3.56 -1.20
CA GLU A 95 -6.95 -2.47 -2.07
C GLU A 95 -6.25 -1.15 -1.73
N ARG A 96 -6.12 -0.84 -0.43
CA ARG A 96 -5.40 0.33 0.04
C ARG A 96 -3.93 0.27 -0.34
N ALA A 97 -3.27 -0.88 -0.18
CA ALA A 97 -1.88 -1.07 -0.59
C ALA A 97 -1.69 -0.85 -2.10
N ASP A 98 -2.60 -1.34 -2.92
CA ASP A 98 -2.58 -1.19 -4.37
C ASP A 98 -2.73 0.28 -4.79
N ILE A 99 -3.69 0.99 -4.22
CA ILE A 99 -3.89 2.43 -4.48
C ILE A 99 -2.65 3.24 -4.04
N ILE A 100 -2.07 2.95 -2.89
CA ILE A 100 -0.85 3.59 -2.40
C ILE A 100 0.31 3.34 -3.38
N ALA A 101 0.52 2.10 -3.80
CA ALA A 101 1.55 1.76 -4.77
C ALA A 101 1.37 2.53 -6.08
N TYR A 102 0.14 2.67 -6.56
CA TYR A 102 -0.16 3.46 -7.74
C TYR A 102 0.15 4.94 -7.55
N ILE A 103 -0.33 5.58 -6.49
CA ILE A 103 -0.08 7.01 -6.23
C ILE A 103 1.42 7.28 -6.13
N ILE A 104 2.17 6.47 -5.38
CA ILE A 104 3.63 6.63 -5.25
C ILE A 104 4.34 6.47 -6.59
N SER A 105 3.83 5.64 -7.49
CA SER A 105 4.39 5.48 -8.84
C SER A 105 4.27 6.71 -9.73
N LEU A 106 3.48 7.70 -9.33
CA LEU A 106 3.29 8.95 -10.10
C LEU A 106 4.34 10.03 -9.80
N LYS A 107 5.25 9.81 -8.86
CA LYS A 107 6.36 10.73 -8.53
C LYS A 107 7.24 11.02 -9.73
#